data_3879c9d8ef6b75f4f7cd3fb0f01f423b
#
_entry.id   3879c9d8ef6b75f4f7cd3fb0f01f423b
#
_cell.length_a   1.000
_cell.length_b   1.000
_cell.length_c   1.000
_cell.angle_alpha   90.00
_cell.angle_beta   90.00
_cell.angle_gamma   90.00
#
_symmetry.space_group_name_H-M   'P 1'
#
loop_
_entity.id
_entity.type
_entity.pdbx_description
1 polymer ?
#
loop_
_entity_poly.entity_id
_entity_poly.type
_entity_poly.pdbx_seq_one_letter_code
_entity_poly.pdbx_strand_id
1 'polypeptide(L)'
;MDFFSILTLIGGLALFLYGMQVMGDGLAKVSGGKLEQILENLTSSKLKAVLLGLCVTAVIQSSSATTVMVVGFVNSGIMKLSQTVGIIMGANIGTTVTSWILSLAGIESSNFLIRLLKPSSFSPILALIGIILLTFTKSSRKKDIGTILLGFAVLMFGMETMSGAVKPLADVPEFTGLLLKFSNPVAGIIAGAVLTAIIQSSSASVGILQALCMTGAVPFSAAFPIIMGQNIGTCVTALLSAIGANKNAKRAAMIHLYFNLIGTVVFMILFYLINTAVHFPFMTQMATPATIAITHSVFNITATILWYPFSNLLVKLACATIRDDHTTEVVSAEDQEFMILESRFLEKPAFAVEQGRNAARHMEKDSRCALETAFGLIGKYSDEQAEKIEKIEAKIDRYEDELGTYLVKLNNKDLSERDSHSVSIMLHCIGDFERISDHAVNIMESAQELHKKNLSFSEQAGKELQVLMNAVRRIVDVAYEVFDKQDITLIGDVEPLEEIVDELSKELKRRHVNRLRSGECTIEMGFILTDLLTSLERIADHCSNISVCVTQVRENLYDTHSHLESLKNEPDDAYFKRLEELQEEYVLP
;
A
#
# COMPACT_ATOMS: atom_id res chain seq x y z
N MET A 1 41.25 -12.55 15.01
CA MET A 1 40.89 -11.55 13.95
C MET A 1 41.79 -10.34 14.11
N ASP A 2 42.43 -9.91 13.05
CA ASP A 2 43.07 -8.61 13.03
C ASP A 2 42.04 -7.48 12.77
N PHE A 3 42.46 -6.25 12.92
CA PHE A 3 41.60 -5.08 12.72
C PHE A 3 40.99 -5.04 11.31
N PHE A 4 41.73 -5.42 10.27
CA PHE A 4 41.27 -5.42 8.88
C PHE A 4 40.22 -6.49 8.60
N SER A 5 40.32 -7.65 9.24
CA SER A 5 39.28 -8.69 9.16
C SER A 5 37.94 -8.22 9.76
N ILE A 6 38.00 -7.44 10.87
CA ILE A 6 36.82 -6.84 11.48
C ILE A 6 36.20 -5.81 10.52
N LEU A 7 36.97 -4.94 9.90
CA LEU A 7 36.48 -3.98 8.91
C LEU A 7 35.87 -4.68 7.69
N THR A 8 36.50 -5.76 7.22
CA THR A 8 35.99 -6.58 6.11
C THR A 8 34.65 -7.23 6.47
N LEU A 9 34.52 -7.74 7.71
CA LEU A 9 33.27 -8.31 8.20
C LEU A 9 32.14 -7.25 8.24
N ILE A 10 32.46 -6.07 8.78
CA ILE A 10 31.49 -4.95 8.84
C ILE A 10 31.10 -4.51 7.43
N GLY A 11 32.05 -4.37 6.51
CA GLY A 11 31.80 -4.03 5.11
C GLY A 11 30.95 -5.08 4.39
N GLY A 12 31.26 -6.37 4.61
CA GLY A 12 30.48 -7.49 4.08
C GLY A 12 29.03 -7.49 4.61
N LEU A 13 28.85 -7.23 5.91
CA LEU A 13 27.54 -7.10 6.54
C LEU A 13 26.75 -5.92 5.95
N ALA A 14 27.39 -4.77 5.77
CA ALA A 14 26.76 -3.60 5.17
C ALA A 14 26.29 -3.88 3.73
N LEU A 15 27.12 -4.50 2.90
CA LEU A 15 26.76 -4.92 1.54
C LEU A 15 25.60 -5.94 1.54
N PHE A 16 25.66 -6.91 2.44
CA PHE A 16 24.62 -7.94 2.58
C PHE A 16 23.26 -7.31 2.92
N LEU A 17 23.21 -6.43 3.94
CA LEU A 17 22.00 -5.74 4.37
C LEU A 17 21.47 -4.82 3.28
N TYR A 18 22.34 -4.05 2.64
CA TYR A 18 21.97 -3.16 1.54
C TYR A 18 21.43 -3.93 0.33
N GLY A 19 22.12 -5.00 -0.09
CA GLY A 19 21.66 -5.85 -1.19
C GLY A 19 20.29 -6.49 -0.92
N MET A 20 20.05 -6.94 0.31
CA MET A 20 18.78 -7.49 0.75
C MET A 20 17.66 -6.43 0.68
N GLN A 21 17.93 -5.21 1.15
CA GLN A 21 16.98 -4.11 1.10
C GLN A 21 16.65 -3.73 -0.34
N VAL A 22 17.65 -3.48 -1.18
CA VAL A 22 17.48 -3.10 -2.60
C VAL A 22 16.71 -4.16 -3.38
N MET A 23 17.02 -5.45 -3.15
CA MET A 23 16.28 -6.55 -3.78
C MET A 23 14.81 -6.57 -3.32
N GLY A 24 14.57 -6.41 -2.03
CA GLY A 24 13.22 -6.39 -1.45
C GLY A 24 12.38 -5.22 -1.96
N ASP A 25 12.95 -4.02 -2.01
CA ASP A 25 12.30 -2.81 -2.52
C ASP A 25 11.97 -2.95 -4.02
N GLY A 26 12.90 -3.51 -4.82
CA GLY A 26 12.64 -3.81 -6.23
C GLY A 26 11.50 -4.80 -6.42
N LEU A 27 11.43 -5.87 -5.62
CA LEU A 27 10.34 -6.85 -5.64
C LEU A 27 9.00 -6.21 -5.25
N ALA A 28 8.98 -5.36 -4.22
CA ALA A 28 7.79 -4.61 -3.82
C ALA A 28 7.30 -3.68 -4.93
N LYS A 29 8.20 -2.92 -5.58
CA LYS A 29 7.86 -2.05 -6.72
C LYS A 29 7.29 -2.82 -7.91
N VAL A 30 7.87 -3.97 -8.28
CA VAL A 30 7.35 -4.83 -9.37
C VAL A 30 5.97 -5.38 -9.04
N SER A 31 5.68 -5.67 -7.77
CA SER A 31 4.39 -6.16 -7.29
C SER A 31 3.29 -5.09 -7.33
N GLY A 32 3.65 -3.81 -7.23
CA GLY A 32 2.78 -2.65 -7.43
C GLY A 32 1.58 -2.59 -6.48
N GLY A 33 1.75 -2.92 -5.19
CA GLY A 33 0.67 -2.85 -4.18
C GLY A 33 -0.45 -3.90 -4.32
N LYS A 34 -0.44 -4.70 -5.40
CA LYS A 34 -1.50 -5.70 -5.65
C LYS A 34 -1.55 -6.81 -4.60
N LEU A 35 -0.40 -7.17 -4.02
CA LEU A 35 -0.33 -8.21 -2.99
C LEU A 35 -0.99 -7.75 -1.70
N GLU A 36 -0.84 -6.50 -1.37
CA GLU A 36 -1.42 -5.86 -0.21
C GLU A 36 -2.95 -5.75 -0.35
N GLN A 37 -3.46 -5.39 -1.54
CA GLN A 37 -4.90 -5.41 -1.85
C GLN A 37 -5.50 -6.82 -1.75
N ILE A 38 -4.76 -7.82 -2.21
CA ILE A 38 -5.15 -9.22 -2.09
C ILE A 38 -5.23 -9.63 -0.61
N LEU A 39 -4.32 -9.12 0.25
CA LEU A 39 -4.37 -9.31 1.70
C LEU A 39 -5.67 -8.78 2.31
N GLU A 40 -6.12 -7.62 1.88
CA GLU A 40 -7.36 -7.00 2.32
C GLU A 40 -8.58 -7.87 1.95
N ASN A 41 -8.64 -8.38 0.71
CA ASN A 41 -9.83 -8.98 0.14
C ASN A 41 -9.98 -10.51 0.33
N LEU A 42 -8.90 -11.29 0.49
CA LEU A 42 -8.92 -12.75 0.39
C LEU A 42 -8.87 -13.53 1.70
N THR A 43 -9.10 -12.91 2.85
CA THR A 43 -9.00 -13.57 4.17
C THR A 43 -10.24 -14.36 4.59
N SER A 44 -11.10 -14.78 3.64
CA SER A 44 -12.35 -15.48 3.91
C SER A 44 -12.20 -16.88 4.54
N SER A 45 -11.04 -17.55 4.37
CA SER A 45 -10.74 -18.82 5.01
C SER A 45 -9.33 -18.84 5.60
N LYS A 46 -9.14 -19.59 6.71
CA LYS A 46 -7.84 -19.70 7.39
C LYS A 46 -6.73 -20.19 6.47
N LEU A 47 -7.00 -21.18 5.61
CA LEU A 47 -6.00 -21.72 4.69
C LEU A 47 -5.60 -20.69 3.64
N LYS A 48 -6.56 -19.96 3.08
CA LYS A 48 -6.28 -18.88 2.14
C LYS A 48 -5.43 -17.79 2.79
N ALA A 49 -5.72 -17.43 4.06
CA ALA A 49 -4.93 -16.48 4.82
C ALA A 49 -3.47 -16.94 5.03
N VAL A 50 -3.25 -18.26 5.33
CA VAL A 50 -1.89 -18.82 5.44
C VAL A 50 -1.16 -18.75 4.10
N LEU A 51 -1.78 -19.22 3.02
CA LEU A 51 -1.18 -19.18 1.69
C LEU A 51 -0.87 -17.75 1.25
N LEU A 52 -1.76 -16.84 1.55
CA LEU A 52 -1.59 -15.44 1.24
C LEU A 52 -0.43 -14.81 2.01
N GLY A 53 -0.37 -15.01 3.34
CA GLY A 53 0.77 -14.55 4.16
C GLY A 53 2.10 -15.12 3.69
N LEU A 54 2.12 -16.40 3.26
CA LEU A 54 3.28 -17.03 2.66
C LEU A 54 3.69 -16.33 1.35
N CYS A 55 2.76 -16.16 0.41
CA CYS A 55 3.04 -15.56 -0.90
C CYS A 55 3.52 -14.11 -0.75
N VAL A 56 2.80 -13.31 0.04
CA VAL A 56 3.16 -11.90 0.28
C VAL A 56 4.56 -11.79 0.88
N THR A 57 4.85 -12.55 1.92
CA THR A 57 6.17 -12.51 2.57
C THR A 57 7.28 -13.04 1.65
N ALA A 58 7.02 -14.10 0.89
CA ALA A 58 7.99 -14.64 -0.06
C ALA A 58 8.34 -13.63 -1.18
N VAL A 59 7.36 -12.83 -1.63
CA VAL A 59 7.57 -11.80 -2.65
C VAL A 59 8.21 -10.55 -2.04
N ILE A 60 7.67 -10.01 -0.94
CA ILE A 60 8.21 -8.80 -0.28
C ILE A 60 9.57 -9.09 0.39
N GLN A 61 9.91 -10.35 0.63
CA GLN A 61 11.14 -10.81 1.34
C GLN A 61 11.25 -10.26 2.78
N SER A 62 10.12 -9.87 3.39
CA SER A 62 10.08 -9.29 4.74
C SER A 62 8.82 -9.71 5.51
N SER A 63 8.98 -10.63 6.44
CA SER A 63 7.88 -11.00 7.37
C SER A 63 7.57 -9.88 8.36
N SER A 64 8.57 -9.09 8.76
CA SER A 64 8.37 -7.92 9.61
C SER A 64 7.44 -6.90 8.93
N ALA A 65 7.67 -6.60 7.65
CA ALA A 65 6.80 -5.72 6.89
C ALA A 65 5.37 -6.26 6.78
N THR A 66 5.22 -7.56 6.46
CA THR A 66 3.91 -8.21 6.38
C THR A 66 3.16 -8.14 7.73
N THR A 67 3.85 -8.40 8.85
CA THR A 67 3.21 -8.35 10.18
C THR A 67 2.88 -6.94 10.63
N VAL A 68 3.71 -5.94 10.32
CA VAL A 68 3.42 -4.51 10.56
C VAL A 68 2.19 -4.06 9.78
N MET A 69 2.07 -4.45 8.49
CA MET A 69 0.85 -4.20 7.71
C MET A 69 -0.39 -4.84 8.34
N VAL A 70 -0.29 -6.09 8.79
CA VAL A 70 -1.39 -6.78 9.47
C VAL A 70 -1.81 -6.03 10.75
N VAL A 71 -0.85 -5.54 11.54
CA VAL A 71 -1.12 -4.68 12.71
C VAL A 71 -1.83 -3.39 12.28
N GLY A 72 -1.39 -2.77 11.18
CA GLY A 72 -2.04 -1.60 10.59
C GLY A 72 -3.47 -1.86 10.12
N PHE A 73 -3.72 -2.98 9.40
CA PHE A 73 -5.07 -3.37 8.96
C PHE A 73 -6.04 -3.63 10.10
N VAL A 74 -5.55 -4.19 11.20
CA VAL A 74 -6.36 -4.38 12.40
C VAL A 74 -6.60 -3.04 13.12
N ASN A 75 -5.60 -2.15 13.11
CA ASN A 75 -5.72 -0.82 13.69
C ASN A 75 -6.75 0.04 12.95
N SER A 76 -6.75 -0.02 11.63
CA SER A 76 -7.69 0.68 10.75
C SER A 76 -9.07 0.01 10.64
N GLY A 77 -9.26 -1.17 11.27
CA GLY A 77 -10.53 -1.90 11.18
C GLY A 77 -10.77 -2.66 9.87
N ILE A 78 -9.86 -2.54 8.90
CA ILE A 78 -9.92 -3.25 7.60
C ILE A 78 -9.93 -4.77 7.82
N MET A 79 -9.20 -5.25 8.84
CA MET A 79 -9.03 -6.67 9.12
C MET A 79 -9.48 -7.05 10.53
N LYS A 80 -10.25 -8.14 10.65
CA LYS A 80 -10.62 -8.70 11.96
C LYS A 80 -9.44 -9.44 12.60
N LEU A 81 -9.30 -9.36 13.91
CA LEU A 81 -8.24 -10.03 14.68
C LEU A 81 -8.13 -11.54 14.36
N SER A 82 -9.24 -12.24 14.14
CA SER A 82 -9.24 -13.67 13.81
C SER A 82 -8.61 -14.01 12.46
N GLN A 83 -8.61 -13.06 11.52
CA GLN A 83 -8.04 -13.24 10.18
C GLN A 83 -6.50 -13.12 10.20
N THR A 84 -5.95 -12.33 11.14
CA THR A 84 -4.51 -12.10 11.27
C THR A 84 -3.72 -13.36 11.55
N VAL A 85 -4.31 -14.32 12.29
CA VAL A 85 -3.62 -15.56 12.73
C VAL A 85 -3.09 -16.33 11.52
N GLY A 86 -3.93 -16.52 10.49
CA GLY A 86 -3.53 -17.24 9.27
C GLY A 86 -2.41 -16.52 8.52
N ILE A 87 -2.51 -15.21 8.39
CA ILE A 87 -1.50 -14.41 7.67
C ILE A 87 -0.16 -14.45 8.41
N ILE A 88 -0.17 -14.31 9.75
CA ILE A 88 1.05 -14.39 10.58
C ILE A 88 1.71 -15.77 10.45
N MET A 89 0.92 -16.85 10.49
CA MET A 89 1.43 -18.21 10.25
C MET A 89 2.09 -18.33 8.88
N GLY A 90 1.40 -17.84 7.84
CA GLY A 90 1.90 -17.85 6.46
C GLY A 90 3.16 -17.01 6.29
N ALA A 91 3.22 -15.83 6.90
CA ALA A 91 4.38 -14.93 6.85
C ALA A 91 5.65 -15.60 7.43
N ASN A 92 5.51 -16.35 8.52
CA ASN A 92 6.62 -17.11 9.09
C ASN A 92 7.13 -18.20 8.12
N ILE A 93 6.24 -18.92 7.44
CA ILE A 93 6.65 -19.87 6.39
C ILE A 93 7.30 -19.13 5.22
N GLY A 94 6.73 -18.00 4.78
CA GLY A 94 7.25 -17.19 3.66
C GLY A 94 8.69 -16.72 3.87
N THR A 95 9.08 -16.42 5.11
CA THR A 95 10.47 -16.05 5.46
C THR A 95 11.47 -17.16 5.11
N THR A 96 11.03 -18.43 5.12
CA THR A 96 11.94 -19.54 4.80
C THR A 96 12.41 -19.53 3.34
N VAL A 97 11.66 -18.90 2.44
CA VAL A 97 12.05 -18.72 1.03
C VAL A 97 13.36 -17.92 0.96
N THR A 98 13.51 -16.88 1.76
CA THR A 98 14.78 -16.13 1.87
C THR A 98 15.92 -17.02 2.32
N SER A 99 15.69 -17.86 3.35
CA SER A 99 16.71 -18.82 3.81
C SER A 99 17.18 -19.78 2.69
N TRP A 100 16.26 -20.22 1.84
CA TRP A 100 16.61 -21.07 0.68
C TRP A 100 17.41 -20.30 -0.37
N ILE A 101 17.03 -19.06 -0.69
CA ILE A 101 17.80 -18.21 -1.60
C ILE A 101 19.23 -18.02 -1.09
N LEU A 102 19.39 -17.70 0.19
CA LEU A 102 20.69 -17.51 0.82
C LEU A 102 21.50 -18.81 0.89
N SER A 103 20.84 -19.95 1.06
CA SER A 103 21.52 -21.27 1.14
C SER A 103 22.25 -21.66 -0.14
N LEU A 104 21.88 -21.06 -1.27
CA LEU A 104 22.59 -21.27 -2.54
C LEU A 104 24.07 -20.88 -2.46
N ALA A 105 24.43 -19.93 -1.60
CA ALA A 105 25.83 -19.53 -1.40
C ALA A 105 26.71 -20.67 -0.88
N GLY A 106 26.14 -21.64 -0.16
CA GLY A 106 26.83 -22.81 0.38
C GLY A 106 27.01 -23.97 -0.61
N ILE A 107 26.67 -23.80 -1.88
CA ILE A 107 26.85 -24.85 -2.90
C ILE A 107 28.34 -25.06 -3.15
N GLU A 108 28.84 -26.24 -2.84
CA GLU A 108 30.18 -26.69 -3.15
C GLU A 108 30.12 -27.96 -4.01
N SER A 109 30.72 -27.93 -5.21
CA SER A 109 30.78 -29.09 -6.10
C SER A 109 31.94 -28.96 -7.07
N SER A 110 32.58 -30.08 -7.37
CA SER A 110 33.57 -30.20 -8.46
C SER A 110 32.95 -30.24 -9.85
N ASN A 111 31.66 -30.51 -9.95
CA ASN A 111 30.94 -30.56 -11.23
C ASN A 111 30.72 -29.13 -11.77
N PHE A 112 31.12 -28.89 -13.02
CA PHE A 112 31.05 -27.59 -13.67
C PHE A 112 29.62 -27.02 -13.70
N LEU A 113 28.61 -27.83 -14.01
CA LEU A 113 27.20 -27.40 -14.08
C LEU A 113 26.66 -26.97 -12.70
N ILE A 114 27.00 -27.74 -11.66
CA ILE A 114 26.57 -27.39 -10.28
C ILE A 114 27.32 -26.16 -9.79
N ARG A 115 28.61 -26.01 -10.12
CA ARG A 115 29.41 -24.83 -9.81
C ARG A 115 28.86 -23.56 -10.49
N LEU A 116 28.29 -23.69 -11.68
CA LEU A 116 27.64 -22.58 -12.37
C LEU A 116 26.39 -22.08 -11.62
N LEU A 117 25.71 -22.97 -10.86
CA LEU A 117 24.56 -22.60 -10.03
C LEU A 117 24.96 -21.92 -8.70
N LYS A 118 26.25 -21.88 -8.38
CA LYS A 118 26.73 -21.15 -7.19
C LYS A 118 26.58 -19.64 -7.42
N PRO A 119 25.99 -18.89 -6.49
CA PRO A 119 25.78 -17.44 -6.63
C PRO A 119 27.05 -16.65 -6.96
N SER A 120 28.20 -16.99 -6.37
CA SER A 120 29.48 -16.35 -6.72
C SER A 120 29.88 -16.51 -8.20
N SER A 121 29.33 -17.49 -8.90
CA SER A 121 29.61 -17.71 -10.32
C SER A 121 28.66 -16.89 -11.23
N PHE A 122 27.38 -16.78 -10.91
CA PHE A 122 26.42 -16.12 -11.78
C PHE A 122 26.00 -14.71 -11.30
N SER A 123 26.19 -14.34 -10.01
CA SER A 123 25.83 -13.01 -9.55
C SER A 123 26.59 -11.87 -10.24
N PRO A 124 27.84 -12.00 -10.69
CA PRO A 124 28.48 -10.96 -11.52
C PRO A 124 27.75 -10.73 -12.86
N ILE A 125 27.18 -11.80 -13.46
CA ILE A 125 26.40 -11.69 -14.70
C ILE A 125 25.07 -10.99 -14.40
N LEU A 126 24.42 -11.32 -13.29
CA LEU A 126 23.20 -10.65 -12.86
C LEU A 126 23.46 -9.17 -12.56
N ALA A 127 24.59 -8.84 -11.92
CA ALA A 127 24.98 -7.45 -11.68
C ALA A 127 25.16 -6.68 -12.99
N LEU A 128 25.82 -7.29 -14.00
CA LEU A 128 25.98 -6.67 -15.32
C LEU A 128 24.64 -6.44 -16.01
N ILE A 129 23.77 -7.45 -16.02
CA ILE A 129 22.42 -7.32 -16.59
C ILE A 129 21.63 -6.26 -15.83
N GLY A 130 21.71 -6.28 -14.49
CA GLY A 130 21.02 -5.31 -13.64
C GLY A 130 21.43 -3.87 -13.95
N ILE A 131 22.74 -3.59 -14.03
CA ILE A 131 23.21 -2.22 -14.33
C ILE A 131 22.85 -1.80 -15.76
N ILE A 132 22.87 -2.72 -16.74
CA ILE A 132 22.42 -2.43 -18.10
C ILE A 132 20.94 -2.04 -18.11
N LEU A 133 20.09 -2.78 -17.40
CA LEU A 133 18.67 -2.47 -17.31
C LEU A 133 18.42 -1.13 -16.61
N LEU A 134 19.17 -0.81 -15.56
CA LEU A 134 19.05 0.47 -14.83
C LEU A 134 19.48 1.67 -15.71
N THR A 135 20.58 1.51 -16.46
CA THR A 135 21.22 2.64 -17.16
C THR A 135 20.63 2.87 -18.56
N PHE A 136 20.36 1.82 -19.31
CA PHE A 136 20.04 1.93 -20.73
C PHE A 136 18.57 1.71 -21.07
N THR A 137 17.69 1.43 -20.11
CA THR A 137 16.25 1.27 -20.39
C THR A 137 15.45 2.47 -19.89
N LYS A 138 14.40 2.84 -20.64
CA LYS A 138 13.44 3.88 -20.24
C LYS A 138 12.24 3.32 -19.46
N SER A 139 12.00 2.00 -19.54
CA SER A 139 10.85 1.35 -18.89
C SER A 139 11.09 1.20 -17.38
N SER A 140 10.22 1.81 -16.57
CA SER A 140 10.23 1.69 -15.09
C SER A 140 10.29 0.22 -14.64
N ARG A 141 9.42 -0.64 -15.17
CA ARG A 141 9.40 -2.07 -14.83
C ARG A 141 10.72 -2.79 -15.11
N LYS A 142 11.44 -2.43 -16.20
CA LYS A 142 12.75 -3.02 -16.50
C LYS A 142 13.81 -2.51 -15.54
N LYS A 143 13.74 -1.25 -15.13
CA LYS A 143 14.61 -0.68 -14.09
C LYS A 143 14.40 -1.38 -12.75
N ASP A 144 13.16 -1.64 -12.33
CA ASP A 144 12.85 -2.38 -11.10
C ASP A 144 13.42 -3.81 -11.14
N ILE A 145 13.31 -4.51 -12.27
CA ILE A 145 13.96 -5.81 -12.47
C ILE A 145 15.48 -5.67 -12.38
N GLY A 146 16.06 -4.62 -12.96
CA GLY A 146 17.48 -4.31 -12.84
C GLY A 146 17.92 -4.13 -11.39
N THR A 147 17.11 -3.41 -10.59
CA THR A 147 17.30 -3.22 -9.15
C THR A 147 17.31 -4.55 -8.39
N ILE A 148 16.37 -5.45 -8.68
CA ILE A 148 16.31 -6.79 -8.08
C ILE A 148 17.58 -7.59 -8.37
N LEU A 149 18.01 -7.62 -9.63
CA LEU A 149 19.18 -8.39 -10.06
C LEU A 149 20.47 -7.85 -9.43
N LEU A 150 20.61 -6.52 -9.38
CA LEU A 150 21.76 -5.86 -8.76
C LEU A 150 21.75 -6.06 -7.24
N GLY A 151 20.60 -5.89 -6.59
CA GLY A 151 20.41 -6.13 -5.16
C GLY A 151 20.78 -7.56 -4.77
N PHE A 152 20.34 -8.56 -5.55
CA PHE A 152 20.72 -9.96 -5.34
C PHE A 152 22.24 -10.16 -5.46
N ALA A 153 22.88 -9.58 -6.46
CA ALA A 153 24.31 -9.70 -6.64
C ALA A 153 25.08 -9.07 -5.47
N VAL A 154 24.72 -7.87 -5.04
CA VAL A 154 25.35 -7.17 -3.89
C VAL A 154 25.16 -7.98 -2.60
N LEU A 155 23.97 -8.54 -2.39
CA LEU A 155 23.68 -9.41 -1.23
C LEU A 155 24.62 -10.62 -1.20
N MET A 156 24.79 -11.31 -2.34
CA MET A 156 25.64 -12.49 -2.43
C MET A 156 27.13 -12.14 -2.25
N PHE A 157 27.58 -11.01 -2.78
CA PHE A 157 28.94 -10.49 -2.52
C PHE A 157 29.15 -10.17 -1.04
N GLY A 158 28.18 -9.53 -0.40
CA GLY A 158 28.22 -9.25 1.04
C GLY A 158 28.34 -10.53 1.87
N MET A 159 27.56 -11.56 1.54
CA MET A 159 27.58 -12.85 2.22
C MET A 159 28.94 -13.57 2.05
N GLU A 160 29.51 -13.57 0.84
CA GLU A 160 30.80 -14.17 0.57
C GLU A 160 31.93 -13.42 1.30
N THR A 161 31.88 -12.09 1.33
CA THR A 161 32.81 -11.22 2.06
C THR A 161 32.75 -11.47 3.55
N MET A 162 31.57 -11.56 4.16
CA MET A 162 31.42 -11.93 5.58
C MET A 162 32.01 -13.30 5.88
N SER A 163 31.64 -14.30 5.08
CA SER A 163 32.14 -15.67 5.26
C SER A 163 33.67 -15.72 5.16
N GLY A 164 34.26 -15.04 4.17
CA GLY A 164 35.70 -14.94 4.01
C GLY A 164 36.40 -14.29 5.21
N ALA A 165 35.82 -13.21 5.75
CA ALA A 165 36.38 -12.50 6.90
C ALA A 165 36.37 -13.32 8.20
N VAL A 166 35.38 -14.18 8.40
CA VAL A 166 35.26 -15.01 9.61
C VAL A 166 35.89 -16.42 9.45
N LYS A 167 36.23 -16.83 8.24
CA LYS A 167 36.84 -18.15 7.96
C LYS A 167 38.06 -18.47 8.83
N PRO A 168 39.01 -17.53 9.06
CA PRO A 168 40.16 -17.79 9.92
C PRO A 168 39.81 -18.07 11.39
N LEU A 169 38.60 -17.69 11.85
CA LEU A 169 38.13 -17.95 13.21
C LEU A 169 37.77 -19.42 13.44
N ALA A 170 37.53 -20.20 12.38
CA ALA A 170 37.20 -21.61 12.50
C ALA A 170 38.33 -22.39 13.21
N ASP A 171 39.56 -21.93 13.06
CA ASP A 171 40.75 -22.56 13.65
C ASP A 171 41.13 -21.98 15.05
N VAL A 172 40.32 -21.03 15.58
CA VAL A 172 40.54 -20.38 16.87
C VAL A 172 39.73 -21.09 17.97
N PRO A 173 40.42 -21.80 18.94
CA PRO A 173 39.70 -22.60 19.96
C PRO A 173 38.74 -21.79 20.83
N GLU A 174 39.05 -20.53 21.13
CA GLU A 174 38.23 -19.64 21.94
C GLU A 174 36.90 -19.30 21.22
N PHE A 175 36.96 -19.11 19.89
CA PHE A 175 35.81 -18.84 19.08
C PHE A 175 34.90 -20.08 18.94
N THR A 176 35.47 -21.23 18.59
CA THR A 176 34.74 -22.48 18.51
C THR A 176 34.17 -22.89 19.87
N GLY A 177 34.92 -22.66 20.96
CA GLY A 177 34.46 -22.85 22.33
C GLY A 177 33.29 -21.92 22.71
N LEU A 178 33.28 -20.68 22.22
CA LEU A 178 32.13 -19.76 22.38
C LEU A 178 30.92 -20.27 21.63
N LEU A 179 31.05 -20.71 20.38
CA LEU A 179 29.96 -21.28 19.59
C LEU A 179 29.36 -22.52 20.26
N LEU A 180 30.19 -23.37 20.87
CA LEU A 180 29.73 -24.54 21.61
C LEU A 180 28.85 -24.17 22.83
N LYS A 181 29.04 -23.01 23.46
CA LYS A 181 28.17 -22.55 24.55
C LYS A 181 26.75 -22.33 24.08
N PHE A 182 26.53 -21.97 22.82
CA PHE A 182 25.20 -21.81 22.22
C PHE A 182 24.53 -23.14 21.87
N SER A 183 25.22 -24.28 22.03
CA SER A 183 24.58 -25.61 22.02
C SER A 183 23.70 -25.85 23.25
N ASN A 184 23.85 -25.03 24.31
CA ASN A 184 22.84 -24.94 25.35
C ASN A 184 21.55 -24.32 24.73
N PRO A 185 20.41 -25.02 24.79
CA PRO A 185 19.17 -24.58 24.14
C PRO A 185 18.73 -23.16 24.54
N VAL A 186 18.82 -22.84 25.82
CA VAL A 186 18.41 -21.53 26.36
C VAL A 186 19.36 -20.42 25.88
N ALA A 187 20.67 -20.66 25.97
CA ALA A 187 21.66 -19.68 25.52
C ALA A 187 21.58 -19.42 24.01
N GLY A 188 21.41 -20.46 23.20
CA GLY A 188 21.22 -20.33 21.75
C GLY A 188 19.95 -19.56 21.38
N ILE A 189 18.82 -19.87 22.02
CA ILE A 189 17.56 -19.13 21.81
C ILE A 189 17.74 -17.64 22.16
N ILE A 190 18.32 -17.34 23.32
CA ILE A 190 18.55 -15.95 23.73
C ILE A 190 19.47 -15.23 22.74
N ALA A 191 20.56 -15.86 22.31
CA ALA A 191 21.48 -15.27 21.34
C ALA A 191 20.78 -14.96 20.00
N GLY A 192 20.00 -15.90 19.46
CA GLY A 192 19.24 -15.70 18.23
C GLY A 192 18.15 -14.62 18.38
N ALA A 193 17.44 -14.62 19.50
CA ALA A 193 16.39 -13.64 19.77
C ALA A 193 16.94 -12.21 19.90
N VAL A 194 18.02 -12.04 20.68
CA VAL A 194 18.68 -10.72 20.87
C VAL A 194 19.26 -10.20 19.55
N LEU A 195 19.97 -11.05 18.80
CA LEU A 195 20.53 -10.67 17.50
C LEU A 195 19.44 -10.18 16.55
N THR A 196 18.36 -10.93 16.42
CA THR A 196 17.25 -10.57 15.51
C THR A 196 16.47 -9.35 16.01
N ALA A 197 16.28 -9.20 17.32
CA ALA A 197 15.62 -8.03 17.90
C ALA A 197 16.43 -6.73 17.65
N ILE A 198 17.76 -6.79 17.69
CA ILE A 198 18.63 -5.64 17.39
C ILE A 198 18.59 -5.30 15.91
N ILE A 199 18.74 -6.31 15.03
CA ILE A 199 18.75 -6.13 13.57
C ILE A 199 17.34 -5.83 13.03
N GLN A 200 16.29 -6.27 13.73
CA GLN A 200 14.88 -6.19 13.34
C GLN A 200 14.55 -6.90 12.01
N SER A 201 15.39 -7.84 11.60
CA SER A 201 15.25 -8.64 10.38
C SER A 201 15.69 -10.08 10.62
N SER A 202 14.73 -11.01 10.60
CA SER A 202 15.04 -12.44 10.71
C SER A 202 15.80 -12.96 9.50
N SER A 203 15.46 -12.47 8.29
CA SER A 203 16.19 -12.86 7.07
C SER A 203 17.67 -12.46 7.15
N ALA A 204 17.97 -11.26 7.66
CA ALA A 204 19.34 -10.81 7.88
C ALA A 204 20.05 -11.66 8.95
N SER A 205 19.38 -11.92 10.06
CA SER A 205 19.94 -12.74 11.14
C SER A 205 20.23 -14.18 10.68
N VAL A 206 19.33 -14.79 9.89
CA VAL A 206 19.53 -16.11 9.29
C VAL A 206 20.72 -16.07 8.31
N GLY A 207 20.82 -15.03 7.48
CA GLY A 207 21.93 -14.86 6.53
C GLY A 207 23.27 -14.77 7.23
N ILE A 208 23.38 -14.04 8.34
CA ILE A 208 24.58 -13.98 9.18
C ILE A 208 24.95 -15.39 9.71
N LEU A 209 23.95 -16.13 10.22
CA LEU A 209 24.18 -17.50 10.69
C LEU A 209 24.64 -18.41 9.54
N GLN A 210 24.03 -18.31 8.36
CA GLN A 210 24.45 -19.09 7.19
C GLN A 210 25.87 -18.72 6.73
N ALA A 211 26.24 -17.45 6.76
CA ALA A 211 27.61 -17.02 6.46
C ALA A 211 28.62 -17.59 7.46
N LEU A 212 28.27 -17.64 8.74
CA LEU A 212 29.08 -18.32 9.76
C LEU A 212 29.19 -19.83 9.51
N CYS A 213 28.08 -20.48 9.10
CA CYS A 213 28.10 -21.91 8.79
C CYS A 213 28.99 -22.26 7.58
N MET A 214 29.19 -21.33 6.63
CA MET A 214 30.10 -21.53 5.50
C MET A 214 31.57 -21.65 5.94
N THR A 215 31.92 -21.23 7.16
CA THR A 215 33.29 -21.43 7.73
C THR A 215 33.55 -22.88 8.12
N GLY A 216 32.49 -23.70 8.28
CA GLY A 216 32.60 -25.05 8.81
C GLY A 216 32.85 -25.15 10.33
N ALA A 217 32.72 -24.02 11.08
CA ALA A 217 32.97 -23.95 12.51
C ALA A 217 31.73 -24.09 13.40
N VAL A 218 30.53 -23.95 12.82
CA VAL A 218 29.27 -23.93 13.58
C VAL A 218 28.65 -25.33 13.65
N PRO A 219 28.60 -25.98 14.83
CA PRO A 219 27.93 -27.26 14.95
C PRO A 219 26.42 -27.09 14.86
N PHE A 220 25.73 -28.09 14.30
CA PHE A 220 24.27 -28.05 14.18
C PHE A 220 23.59 -27.89 15.53
N SER A 221 24.14 -28.49 16.58
CA SER A 221 23.64 -28.36 17.96
C SER A 221 23.59 -26.92 18.47
N ALA A 222 24.48 -26.03 17.96
CA ALA A 222 24.44 -24.60 18.29
C ALA A 222 23.55 -23.82 17.32
N ALA A 223 23.58 -24.13 16.03
CA ALA A 223 22.77 -23.46 15.02
C ALA A 223 21.26 -23.64 15.26
N PHE A 224 20.85 -24.83 15.63
CA PHE A 224 19.44 -25.18 15.84
C PHE A 224 18.72 -24.28 16.85
N PRO A 225 19.16 -24.11 18.12
CA PRO A 225 18.49 -23.22 19.05
C PRO A 225 18.61 -21.73 18.67
N ILE A 226 19.68 -21.33 17.98
CA ILE A 226 19.81 -19.94 17.47
C ILE A 226 18.69 -19.64 16.47
N ILE A 227 18.39 -20.54 15.51
CA ILE A 227 17.29 -20.38 14.55
C ILE A 227 15.96 -20.21 15.28
N MET A 228 15.71 -21.00 16.32
CA MET A 228 14.49 -20.91 17.13
C MET A 228 14.38 -19.52 17.78
N GLY A 229 15.48 -19.02 18.32
CA GLY A 229 15.56 -17.68 18.90
C GLY A 229 15.33 -16.57 17.86
N GLN A 230 15.85 -16.70 16.65
CA GLN A 230 15.68 -15.73 15.57
C GLN A 230 14.19 -15.51 15.24
N ASN A 231 13.38 -16.56 15.25
CA ASN A 231 11.93 -16.44 15.05
C ASN A 231 11.25 -15.65 16.19
N ILE A 232 11.65 -15.84 17.45
CA ILE A 232 11.15 -15.05 18.58
C ILE A 232 11.56 -13.58 18.44
N GLY A 233 12.82 -13.31 18.08
CA GLY A 233 13.34 -11.96 17.91
C GLY A 233 12.58 -11.13 16.86
N THR A 234 12.05 -11.76 15.83
CA THR A 234 11.23 -11.12 14.80
C THR A 234 9.97 -10.45 15.36
N CYS A 235 9.45 -10.96 16.49
CA CYS A 235 8.22 -10.41 17.08
C CYS A 235 8.40 -8.99 17.62
N VAL A 236 9.63 -8.57 17.90
CA VAL A 236 9.93 -7.23 18.43
C VAL A 236 9.45 -6.13 17.48
N THR A 237 9.60 -6.31 16.16
CA THR A 237 9.14 -5.33 15.17
C THR A 237 7.62 -5.13 15.22
N ALA A 238 6.85 -6.22 15.30
CA ALA A 238 5.39 -6.15 15.43
C ALA A 238 4.96 -5.52 16.76
N LEU A 239 5.66 -5.81 17.85
CA LEU A 239 5.39 -5.20 19.16
C LEU A 239 5.68 -3.70 19.16
N LEU A 240 6.79 -3.27 18.57
CA LEU A 240 7.14 -1.85 18.42
C LEU A 240 6.11 -1.12 17.55
N SER A 241 5.69 -1.71 16.44
CA SER A 241 4.67 -1.13 15.57
C SER A 241 3.29 -1.00 16.23
N ALA A 242 3.02 -1.81 17.24
CA ALA A 242 1.76 -1.76 17.99
C ALA A 242 1.74 -0.69 19.12
N ILE A 243 2.86 0.00 19.37
CA ILE A 243 2.90 1.11 20.33
C ILE A 243 2.00 2.24 19.81
N GLY A 244 1.12 2.74 20.67
CA GLY A 244 0.13 3.75 20.29
C GLY A 244 -1.06 3.24 19.48
N ALA A 245 -1.10 1.96 19.09
CA ALA A 245 -2.22 1.37 18.37
C ALA A 245 -3.39 1.01 19.29
N ASN A 246 -4.55 0.74 18.68
CA ASN A 246 -5.73 0.24 19.37
C ASN A 246 -5.49 -1.17 19.97
N LYS A 247 -6.41 -1.62 20.82
CA LYS A 247 -6.29 -2.92 21.52
C LYS A 247 -6.20 -4.11 20.59
N ASN A 248 -6.95 -4.11 19.49
CA ASN A 248 -6.94 -5.24 18.55
C ASN A 248 -5.62 -5.31 17.77
N ALA A 249 -5.03 -4.18 17.41
CA ALA A 249 -3.70 -4.13 16.80
C ALA A 249 -2.61 -4.63 17.76
N LYS A 250 -2.66 -4.24 19.04
CA LYS A 250 -1.79 -4.80 20.09
C LYS A 250 -1.97 -6.29 20.26
N ARG A 251 -3.22 -6.78 20.21
CA ARG A 251 -3.53 -8.22 20.24
C ARG A 251 -2.96 -8.97 19.04
N ALA A 252 -2.96 -8.35 17.84
CA ALA A 252 -2.35 -8.95 16.66
C ALA A 252 -0.83 -9.13 16.83
N ALA A 253 -0.13 -8.14 17.40
CA ALA A 253 1.29 -8.26 17.74
C ALA A 253 1.55 -9.35 18.80
N MET A 254 0.67 -9.48 19.81
CA MET A 254 0.75 -10.54 20.80
C MET A 254 0.49 -11.94 20.21
N ILE A 255 -0.40 -12.07 19.22
CA ILE A 255 -0.60 -13.33 18.49
C ILE A 255 0.71 -13.77 17.81
N HIS A 256 1.43 -12.83 17.18
CA HIS A 256 2.72 -13.13 16.56
C HIS A 256 3.75 -13.59 17.61
N LEU A 257 3.82 -12.93 18.75
CA LEU A 257 4.69 -13.33 19.86
C LEU A 257 4.33 -14.74 20.38
N TYR A 258 3.06 -15.01 20.67
CA TYR A 258 2.63 -16.30 21.19
C TYR A 258 2.84 -17.44 20.21
N PHE A 259 2.57 -17.21 18.92
CA PHE A 259 2.85 -18.19 17.87
C PHE A 259 4.31 -18.62 17.89
N ASN A 260 5.25 -17.66 17.89
CA ASN A 260 6.68 -17.95 17.85
C ASN A 260 7.21 -18.47 19.21
N LEU A 261 6.82 -17.85 20.32
CA LEU A 261 7.32 -18.22 21.65
C LEU A 261 6.86 -19.62 22.06
N ILE A 262 5.54 -19.88 22.05
CA ILE A 262 4.99 -21.16 22.45
C ILE A 262 5.35 -22.23 21.41
N GLY A 263 5.31 -21.88 20.10
CA GLY A 263 5.73 -22.75 19.02
C GLY A 263 7.20 -23.21 19.21
N THR A 264 8.09 -22.29 19.54
CA THR A 264 9.51 -22.62 19.85
C THR A 264 9.60 -23.55 21.04
N VAL A 265 8.95 -23.25 22.16
CA VAL A 265 9.03 -24.07 23.37
C VAL A 265 8.54 -25.48 23.09
N VAL A 266 7.36 -25.63 22.47
CA VAL A 266 6.79 -26.94 22.15
C VAL A 266 7.67 -27.71 21.17
N PHE A 267 8.12 -27.06 20.10
CA PHE A 267 8.99 -27.69 19.09
C PHE A 267 10.33 -28.15 19.68
N MET A 268 10.95 -27.32 20.51
CA MET A 268 12.21 -27.69 21.19
C MET A 268 12.04 -28.88 22.13
N ILE A 269 10.98 -28.88 22.94
CA ILE A 269 10.71 -30.01 23.85
C ILE A 269 10.51 -31.30 23.04
N LEU A 270 9.66 -31.27 22.01
CA LEU A 270 9.42 -32.43 21.15
C LEU A 270 10.68 -32.90 20.44
N PHE A 271 11.43 -31.96 19.87
CA PHE A 271 12.67 -32.28 19.17
C PHE A 271 13.72 -32.95 20.08
N TYR A 272 13.98 -32.40 21.26
CA TYR A 272 14.94 -32.99 22.19
C TYR A 272 14.44 -34.31 22.80
N LEU A 273 13.14 -34.47 23.07
CA LEU A 273 12.56 -35.75 23.47
C LEU A 273 12.77 -36.84 22.40
N ILE A 274 12.52 -36.50 21.13
CA ILE A 274 12.73 -37.45 20.04
C ILE A 274 14.24 -37.73 19.89
N ASN A 275 15.09 -36.68 19.99
CA ASN A 275 16.53 -36.86 19.90
C ASN A 275 17.12 -37.75 21.01
N THR A 276 16.57 -37.74 22.23
CA THR A 276 16.98 -38.65 23.29
C THR A 276 16.67 -40.14 22.98
N ALA A 277 15.62 -40.38 22.17
CA ALA A 277 15.22 -41.72 21.75
C ALA A 277 15.96 -42.19 20.47
N VAL A 278 16.10 -41.29 19.48
CA VAL A 278 16.59 -41.62 18.13
C VAL A 278 18.09 -41.34 17.97
N HIS A 279 18.65 -40.45 18.78
CA HIS A 279 20.06 -40.00 18.71
C HIS A 279 20.42 -39.52 17.31
N PHE A 280 19.83 -38.41 16.85
CA PHE A 280 20.06 -37.88 15.50
C PHE A 280 21.51 -37.63 15.19
N PRO A 281 22.12 -38.32 14.18
CA PRO A 281 23.55 -38.20 13.86
C PRO A 281 23.97 -36.79 13.44
N PHE A 282 23.05 -36.01 12.85
CA PHE A 282 23.31 -34.66 12.37
C PHE A 282 23.54 -33.64 13.50
N MET A 283 23.15 -33.94 14.74
CA MET A 283 23.39 -33.06 15.91
C MET A 283 24.87 -32.81 16.17
N THR A 284 25.75 -33.75 15.82
CA THR A 284 27.18 -33.64 15.97
C THR A 284 27.92 -33.14 14.72
N GLN A 285 27.20 -33.00 13.60
CA GLN A 285 27.74 -32.51 12.35
C GLN A 285 27.81 -30.99 12.32
N MET A 286 28.65 -30.45 11.46
CA MET A 286 28.73 -29.01 11.20
C MET A 286 27.49 -28.59 10.38
N ALA A 287 26.89 -27.47 10.77
CA ALA A 287 25.77 -26.90 10.07
C ALA A 287 26.24 -26.31 8.73
N THR A 288 25.39 -26.46 7.72
CA THR A 288 25.55 -25.85 6.40
C THR A 288 24.43 -24.84 6.14
N PRO A 289 24.61 -23.91 5.22
CA PRO A 289 23.51 -23.01 4.83
C PRO A 289 22.22 -23.74 4.46
N ALA A 290 22.33 -24.90 3.79
CA ALA A 290 21.18 -25.73 3.44
C ALA A 290 20.48 -26.34 4.68
N THR A 291 21.26 -26.85 5.67
CA THR A 291 20.68 -27.39 6.91
C THR A 291 19.97 -26.32 7.74
N ILE A 292 20.46 -25.05 7.69
CA ILE A 292 19.78 -23.90 8.28
C ILE A 292 18.42 -23.67 7.61
N ALA A 293 18.39 -23.63 6.26
CA ALA A 293 17.15 -23.42 5.50
C ALA A 293 16.13 -24.54 5.74
N ILE A 294 16.57 -25.80 5.76
CA ILE A 294 15.74 -26.97 6.08
C ILE A 294 15.15 -26.83 7.49
N THR A 295 16.00 -26.57 8.49
CA THR A 295 15.56 -26.43 9.90
C THR A 295 14.54 -25.31 10.05
N HIS A 296 14.81 -24.15 9.45
CA HIS A 296 13.92 -23.01 9.46
C HIS A 296 12.56 -23.33 8.83
N SER A 297 12.56 -24.06 7.69
CA SER A 297 11.32 -24.50 7.03
C SER A 297 10.57 -25.54 7.85
N VAL A 298 11.25 -26.58 8.36
CA VAL A 298 10.64 -27.62 9.18
C VAL A 298 9.99 -27.02 10.42
N PHE A 299 10.67 -26.10 11.10
CA PHE A 299 10.11 -25.43 12.27
C PHE A 299 8.84 -24.65 11.91
N ASN A 300 8.90 -23.74 10.94
CA ASN A 300 7.76 -22.85 10.63
C ASN A 300 6.55 -23.61 10.08
N ILE A 301 6.77 -24.64 9.25
CA ILE A 301 5.71 -25.51 8.75
C ILE A 301 5.09 -26.32 9.91
N THR A 302 5.93 -26.95 10.76
CA THR A 302 5.43 -27.75 11.89
C THR A 302 4.70 -26.86 12.89
N ALA A 303 5.22 -25.70 13.23
CA ALA A 303 4.55 -24.73 14.11
C ALA A 303 3.19 -24.30 13.53
N THR A 304 3.13 -24.03 12.22
CA THR A 304 1.87 -23.71 11.56
C THR A 304 0.88 -24.86 11.61
N ILE A 305 1.29 -26.08 11.29
CA ILE A 305 0.42 -27.27 11.36
C ILE A 305 -0.09 -27.47 12.80
N LEU A 306 0.77 -27.33 13.80
CA LEU A 306 0.41 -27.45 15.21
C LEU A 306 -0.62 -26.39 15.63
N TRP A 307 -0.40 -25.12 15.26
CA TRP A 307 -1.27 -24.02 15.67
C TRP A 307 -2.53 -23.87 14.83
N TYR A 308 -2.57 -24.42 13.61
CA TYR A 308 -3.70 -24.27 12.69
C TYR A 308 -5.07 -24.66 13.31
N PRO A 309 -5.22 -25.83 13.96
CA PRO A 309 -6.47 -26.19 14.64
C PRO A 309 -6.73 -25.33 15.89
N PHE A 310 -5.67 -24.83 16.55
CA PHE A 310 -5.75 -24.05 17.80
C PHE A 310 -5.66 -22.54 17.57
N SER A 311 -5.83 -22.06 16.35
CA SER A 311 -5.72 -20.63 16.00
C SER A 311 -6.58 -19.71 16.89
N ASN A 312 -7.78 -20.17 17.29
CA ASN A 312 -8.66 -19.41 18.19
C ASN A 312 -8.10 -19.31 19.62
N LEU A 313 -7.23 -20.24 20.04
CA LEU A 313 -6.56 -20.18 21.34
C LEU A 313 -5.55 -19.01 21.37
N LEU A 314 -4.83 -18.78 20.28
CA LEU A 314 -3.91 -17.62 20.16
C LEU A 314 -4.69 -16.30 20.32
N VAL A 315 -5.86 -16.19 19.69
CA VAL A 315 -6.73 -15.02 19.84
C VAL A 315 -7.19 -14.86 21.30
N LYS A 316 -7.63 -15.96 21.94
CA LYS A 316 -8.06 -15.93 23.35
C LYS A 316 -6.92 -15.53 24.28
N LEU A 317 -5.71 -16.03 24.08
CA LEU A 317 -4.52 -15.66 24.85
C LEU A 317 -4.20 -14.16 24.68
N ALA A 318 -4.24 -13.64 23.47
CA ALA A 318 -4.01 -12.22 23.20
C ALA A 318 -5.08 -11.33 23.87
N CYS A 319 -6.37 -11.74 23.82
CA CYS A 319 -7.46 -11.03 24.50
C CYS A 319 -7.36 -11.12 26.03
N ALA A 320 -6.86 -12.22 26.57
CA ALA A 320 -6.64 -12.37 28.01
C ALA A 320 -5.52 -11.47 28.53
N THR A 321 -4.49 -11.24 27.70
CA THR A 321 -3.36 -10.37 28.03
C THR A 321 -3.73 -8.89 27.88
N ILE A 322 -4.40 -8.54 26.79
CA ILE A 322 -4.85 -7.18 26.50
C ILE A 322 -6.37 -7.16 26.65
N ARG A 323 -6.83 -6.82 27.85
CA ARG A 323 -8.25 -6.82 28.22
C ARG A 323 -8.97 -5.60 27.65
N ASP A 324 -10.28 -5.73 27.40
CA ASP A 324 -11.14 -4.60 27.08
C ASP A 324 -11.37 -3.79 28.36
N ASP A 325 -11.17 -2.45 28.31
CA ASP A 325 -11.66 -1.56 29.37
C ASP A 325 -13.16 -1.32 29.12
N HIS A 326 -13.93 -1.13 30.17
CA HIS A 326 -15.36 -0.84 30.07
C HIS A 326 -15.67 0.55 29.47
N THR A 327 -14.65 1.34 29.13
CA THR A 327 -14.72 2.63 28.42
C THR A 327 -14.16 2.48 27.00
N THR A 328 -14.77 1.66 26.17
CA THR A 328 -14.48 1.72 24.72
C THR A 328 -15.19 2.96 24.18
N GLU A 329 -14.44 3.99 23.81
CA GLU A 329 -14.93 5.01 22.89
C GLU A 329 -15.39 4.27 21.65
N VAL A 330 -16.68 4.35 21.37
CA VAL A 330 -17.23 3.85 20.11
C VAL A 330 -16.70 4.80 19.04
N VAL A 331 -15.68 4.38 18.33
CA VAL A 331 -15.18 5.11 17.15
C VAL A 331 -16.37 5.29 16.23
N SER A 332 -16.70 6.50 15.84
CA SER A 332 -17.82 6.78 14.95
C SER A 332 -17.62 6.04 13.62
N ALA A 333 -18.71 5.74 12.92
CA ALA A 333 -18.61 5.11 11.61
C ALA A 333 -17.80 5.99 10.63
N GLU A 334 -17.88 7.32 10.78
CA GLU A 334 -17.12 8.30 10.02
C GLU A 334 -15.61 8.20 10.31
N ASP A 335 -15.20 8.17 11.57
CA ASP A 335 -13.78 8.03 11.92
C ASP A 335 -13.17 6.70 11.42
N GLN A 336 -13.99 5.65 11.26
CA GLN A 336 -13.53 4.38 10.69
C GLN A 336 -13.11 4.51 9.22
N GLU A 337 -13.77 5.36 8.44
CA GLU A 337 -13.41 5.59 7.04
C GLU A 337 -12.02 6.26 6.90
N PHE A 338 -11.69 7.20 7.79
CA PHE A 338 -10.37 7.88 7.79
C PHE A 338 -9.22 7.00 8.30
N MET A 339 -9.51 5.91 9.00
CA MET A 339 -8.49 4.97 9.45
C MET A 339 -7.74 4.27 8.31
N ILE A 340 -8.23 4.35 7.06
CA ILE A 340 -7.49 3.85 5.89
C ILE A 340 -6.23 4.68 5.61
N LEU A 341 -6.15 5.93 6.08
CA LEU A 341 -4.99 6.82 5.95
C LEU A 341 -3.98 6.63 7.11
N GLU A 342 -3.86 5.43 7.61
CA GLU A 342 -2.97 5.06 8.71
C GLU A 342 -1.50 5.33 8.37
N SER A 343 -0.80 6.11 9.21
CA SER A 343 0.60 6.52 8.98
C SER A 343 1.59 5.34 8.90
N ARG A 344 1.26 4.17 9.48
CA ARG A 344 2.07 2.96 9.39
C ARG A 344 2.16 2.41 7.96
N PHE A 345 1.16 2.69 7.12
CA PHE A 345 1.18 2.27 5.71
C PHE A 345 2.23 3.03 4.90
N LEU A 346 2.65 4.22 5.34
CA LEU A 346 3.74 4.99 4.72
C LEU A 346 5.10 4.25 4.71
N GLU A 347 5.27 3.22 5.55
CA GLU A 347 6.42 2.32 5.50
C GLU A 347 6.41 1.40 4.26
N LYS A 348 5.27 1.31 3.56
CA LYS A 348 5.06 0.57 2.33
C LYS A 348 4.42 1.48 1.28
N PRO A 349 5.23 2.29 0.57
CA PRO A 349 4.72 3.37 -0.28
C PRO A 349 3.72 2.92 -1.34
N ALA A 350 3.95 1.80 -2.03
CA ALA A 350 3.04 1.29 -3.05
C ALA A 350 1.63 0.96 -2.49
N PHE A 351 1.57 0.40 -1.27
CA PHE A 351 0.30 0.16 -0.58
C PHE A 351 -0.34 1.47 -0.11
N ALA A 352 0.47 2.39 0.44
CA ALA A 352 -0.01 3.69 0.90
C ALA A 352 -0.63 4.52 -0.24
N VAL A 353 -0.06 4.46 -1.45
CA VAL A 353 -0.64 5.08 -2.66
C VAL A 353 -2.04 4.53 -2.95
N GLU A 354 -2.22 3.21 -2.83
CA GLU A 354 -3.53 2.60 -3.09
C GLU A 354 -4.57 2.96 -2.03
N GLN A 355 -4.17 3.07 -0.75
CA GLN A 355 -5.07 3.57 0.30
C GLN A 355 -5.44 5.04 0.07
N GLY A 356 -4.49 5.88 -0.34
CA GLY A 356 -4.77 7.25 -0.77
C GLY A 356 -5.76 7.30 -1.92
N ARG A 357 -5.61 6.41 -2.92
CA ARG A 357 -6.56 6.30 -4.05
C ARG A 357 -7.96 5.86 -3.61
N ASN A 358 -8.05 4.92 -2.67
CA ASN A 358 -9.34 4.49 -2.13
C ASN A 358 -10.03 5.65 -1.38
N ALA A 359 -9.28 6.45 -0.61
CA ALA A 359 -9.80 7.64 0.05
C ALA A 359 -10.30 8.69 -0.96
N ALA A 360 -9.51 8.97 -2.01
CA ALA A 360 -9.92 9.89 -3.08
C ALA A 360 -11.18 9.42 -3.80
N ARG A 361 -11.36 8.11 -4.02
CA ARG A 361 -12.60 7.53 -4.57
C ARG A 361 -13.81 7.68 -3.66
N HIS A 362 -13.62 7.61 -2.34
CA HIS A 362 -14.70 7.88 -1.40
C HIS A 362 -15.12 9.35 -1.49
N MET A 363 -14.15 10.26 -1.54
CA MET A 363 -14.37 11.69 -1.71
C MET A 363 -15.12 12.00 -3.02
N GLU A 364 -14.67 11.44 -4.15
CA GLU A 364 -15.35 11.50 -5.46
C GLU A 364 -16.82 11.06 -5.39
N LYS A 365 -17.05 9.87 -4.79
CA LYS A 365 -18.39 9.32 -4.66
C LYS A 365 -19.30 10.19 -3.80
N ASP A 366 -18.79 10.73 -2.71
CA ASP A 366 -19.53 11.60 -1.80
C ASP A 366 -19.84 12.95 -2.47
N SER A 367 -18.88 13.54 -3.21
CA SER A 367 -19.09 14.76 -4.00
C SER A 367 -20.19 14.57 -5.05
N ARG A 368 -20.18 13.45 -5.79
CA ARG A 368 -21.26 13.10 -6.72
C ARG A 368 -22.62 12.97 -6.00
N CYS A 369 -22.64 12.33 -4.82
CA CYS A 369 -23.87 12.17 -4.04
C CYS A 369 -24.42 13.52 -3.56
N ALA A 370 -23.57 14.46 -3.14
CA ALA A 370 -23.94 15.81 -2.76
C ALA A 370 -24.60 16.54 -3.95
N LEU A 371 -23.94 16.52 -5.12
CA LEU A 371 -24.43 17.17 -6.33
C LEU A 371 -25.78 16.62 -6.79
N GLU A 372 -25.94 15.29 -6.86
CA GLU A 372 -27.21 14.67 -7.26
C GLU A 372 -28.35 14.99 -6.27
N THR A 373 -28.01 15.03 -4.97
CA THR A 373 -29.00 15.42 -3.94
C THR A 373 -29.39 16.88 -4.10
N ALA A 374 -28.42 17.79 -4.37
CA ALA A 374 -28.68 19.21 -4.58
C ALA A 374 -29.56 19.46 -5.82
N PHE A 375 -29.34 18.76 -6.93
CA PHE A 375 -30.19 18.82 -8.12
C PHE A 375 -31.63 18.42 -7.82
N GLY A 376 -31.84 17.42 -6.97
CA GLY A 376 -33.16 17.00 -6.53
C GLY A 376 -33.92 18.06 -5.72
N LEU A 377 -33.21 18.95 -5.01
CA LEU A 377 -33.81 19.99 -4.18
C LEU A 377 -34.40 21.16 -4.98
N ILE A 378 -33.93 21.44 -6.19
CA ILE A 378 -34.39 22.54 -7.02
C ILE A 378 -35.89 22.38 -7.34
N GLY A 379 -36.40 21.16 -7.54
CA GLY A 379 -37.81 20.89 -7.81
C GLY A 379 -38.64 20.61 -6.56
N LYS A 380 -38.03 20.06 -5.53
CA LYS A 380 -38.69 19.65 -4.28
C LYS A 380 -37.73 19.78 -3.09
N TYR A 381 -37.79 20.92 -2.44
CA TYR A 381 -36.96 21.19 -1.28
C TYR A 381 -37.32 20.30 -0.08
N SER A 382 -36.29 19.88 0.67
CA SER A 382 -36.41 19.12 1.92
C SER A 382 -35.26 19.48 2.86
N ASP A 383 -35.57 19.90 4.08
CA ASP A 383 -34.57 20.21 5.11
C ASP A 383 -33.70 19.00 5.45
N GLU A 384 -34.24 17.78 5.44
CA GLU A 384 -33.51 16.54 5.68
C GLU A 384 -32.44 16.30 4.61
N GLN A 385 -32.75 16.56 3.33
CA GLN A 385 -31.78 16.39 2.25
C GLN A 385 -30.75 17.53 2.25
N ALA A 386 -31.14 18.74 2.63
CA ALA A 386 -30.21 19.87 2.81
C ALA A 386 -29.16 19.55 3.91
N GLU A 387 -29.61 19.12 5.10
CA GLU A 387 -28.72 18.70 6.18
C GLU A 387 -27.80 17.53 5.77
N LYS A 388 -28.28 16.64 4.90
CA LYS A 388 -27.44 15.56 4.35
C LYS A 388 -26.33 16.10 3.47
N ILE A 389 -26.57 17.12 2.64
CA ILE A 389 -25.55 17.75 1.79
C ILE A 389 -24.49 18.41 2.66
N GLU A 390 -24.89 19.20 3.68
CA GLU A 390 -23.96 19.84 4.62
C GLU A 390 -23.06 18.82 5.35
N LYS A 391 -23.61 17.66 5.73
CA LYS A 391 -22.81 16.59 6.34
C LYS A 391 -21.82 15.95 5.37
N ILE A 392 -22.22 15.79 4.10
CA ILE A 392 -21.34 15.23 3.06
C ILE A 392 -20.21 16.22 2.77
N GLU A 393 -20.51 17.50 2.64
CA GLU A 393 -19.52 18.55 2.41
C GLU A 393 -18.51 18.61 3.56
N ALA A 394 -18.94 18.70 4.83
CA ALA A 394 -18.07 18.69 5.99
C ALA A 394 -17.16 17.42 6.05
N LYS A 395 -17.66 16.29 5.54
CA LYS A 395 -16.88 15.07 5.41
C LYS A 395 -15.84 15.17 4.28
N ILE A 396 -16.16 15.79 3.16
CA ILE A 396 -15.28 15.99 2.01
C ILE A 396 -14.16 16.96 2.38
N ASP A 397 -14.46 18.05 3.06
CA ASP A 397 -13.49 19.01 3.60
C ASP A 397 -12.46 18.30 4.51
N ARG A 398 -12.95 17.45 5.42
CA ARG A 398 -12.07 16.59 6.23
C ARG A 398 -11.20 15.64 5.38
N TYR A 399 -11.72 15.09 4.29
CA TYR A 399 -10.93 14.26 3.36
C TYR A 399 -9.83 15.07 2.69
N GLU A 400 -10.10 16.30 2.26
CA GLU A 400 -9.09 17.16 1.66
C GLU A 400 -7.91 17.36 2.60
N ASP A 401 -8.17 17.73 3.85
CA ASP A 401 -7.16 17.96 4.88
C ASP A 401 -6.34 16.70 5.22
N GLU A 402 -7.02 15.60 5.58
CA GLU A 402 -6.35 14.38 6.04
C GLU A 402 -5.64 13.65 4.91
N LEU A 403 -6.29 13.53 3.74
CA LEU A 403 -5.69 12.90 2.56
C LEU A 403 -4.56 13.76 2.00
N GLY A 404 -4.72 15.09 1.90
CA GLY A 404 -3.68 16.00 1.47
C GLY A 404 -2.43 15.88 2.34
N THR A 405 -2.60 15.91 3.66
CA THR A 405 -1.51 15.68 4.62
C THR A 405 -0.84 14.31 4.45
N TYR A 406 -1.64 13.26 4.21
CA TYR A 406 -1.13 11.91 4.00
C TYR A 406 -0.32 11.80 2.70
N LEU A 407 -0.83 12.36 1.59
CA LEU A 407 -0.18 12.35 0.29
C LEU A 407 1.13 13.15 0.29
N VAL A 408 1.19 14.28 0.99
CA VAL A 408 2.45 15.05 1.16
C VAL A 408 3.50 14.23 1.89
N LYS A 409 3.14 13.52 2.95
CA LYS A 409 4.06 12.60 3.65
C LYS A 409 4.51 11.45 2.76
N LEU A 410 3.60 10.94 1.94
CA LEU A 410 3.86 9.86 1.01
C LEU A 410 4.79 10.27 -0.12
N ASN A 411 4.65 11.49 -0.65
CA ASN A 411 5.51 12.05 -1.69
C ASN A 411 6.99 12.17 -1.27
N ASN A 412 7.27 12.22 0.04
CA ASN A 412 8.62 12.23 0.59
C ASN A 412 9.24 10.80 0.72
N LYS A 413 8.53 9.76 0.30
CA LYS A 413 9.02 8.38 0.29
C LYS A 413 9.59 8.02 -1.09
N ASP A 414 10.35 6.92 -1.14
CA ASP A 414 10.89 6.39 -2.40
C ASP A 414 9.79 5.69 -3.20
N LEU A 415 9.13 6.44 -4.08
CA LEU A 415 8.04 5.99 -4.93
C LEU A 415 8.56 5.46 -6.27
N SER A 416 7.82 4.52 -6.87
CA SER A 416 7.99 4.24 -8.30
C SER A 416 7.49 5.43 -9.14
N GLU A 417 7.96 5.57 -10.37
CA GLU A 417 7.50 6.62 -11.30
C GLU A 417 5.97 6.63 -11.42
N ARG A 418 5.37 5.44 -11.56
CA ARG A 418 3.92 5.26 -11.61
C ARG A 418 3.22 5.73 -10.34
N ASP A 419 3.76 5.39 -9.18
CA ASP A 419 3.17 5.76 -7.89
C ASP A 419 3.31 7.26 -7.64
N SER A 420 4.45 7.85 -8.02
CA SER A 420 4.66 9.30 -7.97
C SER A 420 3.65 10.05 -8.84
N HIS A 421 3.39 9.58 -10.07
CA HIS A 421 2.34 10.13 -10.94
C HIS A 421 0.97 10.04 -10.27
N SER A 422 0.63 8.88 -9.67
CA SER A 422 -0.66 8.72 -8.97
C SER A 422 -0.81 9.66 -7.78
N VAL A 423 0.25 9.87 -7.00
CA VAL A 423 0.26 10.82 -5.87
C VAL A 423 0.07 12.25 -6.36
N SER A 424 0.77 12.63 -7.44
CA SER A 424 0.62 13.96 -8.04
C SER A 424 -0.80 14.21 -8.54
N ILE A 425 -1.41 13.26 -9.26
CA ILE A 425 -2.80 13.36 -9.72
C ILE A 425 -3.74 13.55 -8.52
N MET A 426 -3.62 12.72 -7.49
CA MET A 426 -4.48 12.83 -6.30
C MET A 426 -4.32 14.19 -5.62
N LEU A 427 -3.08 14.66 -5.39
CA LEU A 427 -2.82 15.95 -4.73
C LEU A 427 -3.44 17.14 -5.47
N HIS A 428 -3.54 17.09 -6.79
CA HIS A 428 -4.17 18.15 -7.56
C HIS A 428 -5.70 18.01 -7.60
N CYS A 429 -6.23 16.79 -7.72
CA CYS A 429 -7.66 16.58 -7.94
C CYS A 429 -8.51 16.63 -6.66
N ILE A 430 -7.94 16.40 -5.46
CA ILE A 430 -8.72 16.41 -4.22
C ILE A 430 -9.38 17.77 -3.96
N GLY A 431 -8.70 18.88 -4.26
CA GLY A 431 -9.27 20.22 -4.16
C GLY A 431 -10.40 20.46 -5.15
N ASP A 432 -10.35 19.88 -6.38
CA ASP A 432 -11.44 19.99 -7.33
C ASP A 432 -12.68 19.20 -6.88
N PHE A 433 -12.51 18.04 -6.22
CA PHE A 433 -13.64 17.29 -5.63
C PHE A 433 -14.31 18.07 -4.49
N GLU A 434 -13.53 18.73 -3.65
CA GLU A 434 -14.04 19.60 -2.58
C GLU A 434 -14.83 20.77 -3.20
N ARG A 435 -14.28 21.48 -4.20
CA ARG A 435 -14.97 22.58 -4.88
C ARG A 435 -16.27 22.18 -5.55
N ILE A 436 -16.35 20.99 -6.16
CA ILE A 436 -17.60 20.45 -6.70
C ILE A 436 -18.63 20.26 -5.59
N SER A 437 -18.20 19.82 -4.40
CA SER A 437 -19.08 19.68 -3.22
C SER A 437 -19.55 21.04 -2.67
N ASP A 438 -18.67 22.03 -2.60
CA ASP A 438 -19.00 23.41 -2.23
C ASP A 438 -20.09 23.99 -3.15
N HIS A 439 -19.96 23.76 -4.46
CA HIS A 439 -20.98 24.19 -5.41
C HIS A 439 -22.30 23.44 -5.26
N ALA A 440 -22.29 22.18 -4.82
CA ALA A 440 -23.51 21.46 -4.47
C ALA A 440 -24.22 22.10 -3.26
N VAL A 441 -23.48 22.62 -2.26
CA VAL A 441 -24.05 23.42 -1.16
C VAL A 441 -24.64 24.73 -1.69
N ASN A 442 -23.95 25.44 -2.57
CA ASN A 442 -24.48 26.69 -3.17
C ASN A 442 -25.80 26.45 -3.95
N ILE A 443 -25.89 25.31 -4.66
CA ILE A 443 -27.11 24.89 -5.35
C ILE A 443 -28.24 24.58 -4.34
N MET A 444 -27.91 23.91 -3.24
CA MET A 444 -28.85 23.63 -2.15
C MET A 444 -29.37 24.92 -1.51
N GLU A 445 -28.49 25.90 -1.24
CA GLU A 445 -28.84 27.21 -0.69
C GLU A 445 -29.79 27.96 -1.64
N SER A 446 -29.52 27.93 -2.95
CA SER A 446 -30.41 28.48 -3.97
C SER A 446 -31.81 27.82 -3.96
N ALA A 447 -31.85 26.49 -3.81
CA ALA A 447 -33.10 25.74 -3.68
C ALA A 447 -33.85 26.10 -2.36
N GLN A 448 -33.11 26.31 -1.26
CA GLN A 448 -33.65 26.75 0.02
C GLN A 448 -34.25 28.16 -0.11
N GLU A 449 -33.58 29.07 -0.82
CA GLU A 449 -34.08 30.43 -1.06
C GLU A 449 -35.36 30.42 -1.88
N LEU A 450 -35.47 29.62 -2.95
CA LEU A 450 -36.70 29.39 -3.71
C LEU A 450 -37.84 28.95 -2.80
N HIS A 451 -37.56 27.97 -1.92
CA HIS A 451 -38.57 27.45 -0.99
C HIS A 451 -39.03 28.50 0.04
N LYS A 452 -38.09 29.19 0.70
CA LYS A 452 -38.37 30.22 1.72
C LYS A 452 -39.18 31.39 1.16
N LYS A 453 -38.91 31.77 -0.10
CA LYS A 453 -39.60 32.86 -0.78
C LYS A 453 -40.88 32.41 -1.54
N ASN A 454 -41.17 31.11 -1.50
CA ASN A 454 -42.26 30.48 -2.24
C ASN A 454 -42.23 30.81 -3.74
N LEU A 455 -41.01 30.79 -4.32
CA LEU A 455 -40.74 31.01 -5.72
C LEU A 455 -40.57 29.69 -6.46
N SER A 456 -40.91 29.64 -7.75
CA SER A 456 -40.69 28.48 -8.60
C SER A 456 -40.37 28.92 -10.03
N PHE A 457 -39.56 28.15 -10.73
CA PHE A 457 -39.32 28.34 -12.15
C PHE A 457 -40.57 28.02 -12.95
N SER A 458 -40.80 28.72 -14.07
CA SER A 458 -41.84 28.34 -15.03
C SER A 458 -41.55 26.94 -15.59
N GLU A 459 -42.58 26.25 -16.09
CA GLU A 459 -42.40 24.90 -16.68
C GLU A 459 -41.31 24.88 -17.76
N GLN A 460 -41.31 25.94 -18.60
CA GLN A 460 -40.31 26.11 -19.66
C GLN A 460 -38.88 26.30 -19.08
N ALA A 461 -38.71 27.19 -18.11
CA ALA A 461 -37.43 27.44 -17.48
C ALA A 461 -36.92 26.21 -16.71
N GLY A 462 -37.82 25.44 -16.10
CA GLY A 462 -37.46 24.18 -15.44
C GLY A 462 -36.95 23.12 -16.42
N LYS A 463 -37.56 22.99 -17.60
CA LYS A 463 -37.09 22.09 -18.66
C LYS A 463 -35.72 22.52 -19.21
N GLU A 464 -35.53 23.82 -19.43
CA GLU A 464 -34.24 24.38 -19.87
C GLU A 464 -33.12 24.10 -18.84
N LEU A 465 -33.40 24.35 -17.56
CA LEU A 465 -32.45 24.08 -16.47
C LEU A 465 -32.11 22.57 -16.36
N GLN A 466 -33.10 21.71 -16.60
CA GLN A 466 -32.89 20.26 -16.59
C GLN A 466 -31.91 19.80 -17.69
N VAL A 467 -31.93 20.42 -18.87
CA VAL A 467 -30.97 20.12 -19.95
C VAL A 467 -29.56 20.47 -19.50
N LEU A 468 -29.37 21.66 -18.91
CA LEU A 468 -28.07 22.07 -18.38
C LEU A 468 -27.58 21.14 -17.25
N MET A 469 -28.43 20.80 -16.28
CA MET A 469 -28.10 19.85 -15.21
C MET A 469 -27.71 18.47 -15.75
N ASN A 470 -28.32 18.02 -16.84
CA ASN A 470 -27.94 16.74 -17.48
C ASN A 470 -26.55 16.83 -18.13
N ALA A 471 -26.21 17.96 -18.77
CA ALA A 471 -24.85 18.19 -19.29
C ALA A 471 -23.81 18.19 -18.17
N VAL A 472 -24.11 18.87 -17.04
CA VAL A 472 -23.22 18.89 -15.86
C VAL A 472 -23.07 17.49 -15.24
N ARG A 473 -24.12 16.68 -15.14
CA ARG A 473 -24.00 15.27 -14.74
C ARG A 473 -23.03 14.51 -15.63
N ARG A 474 -23.18 14.69 -16.93
CA ARG A 474 -22.37 13.97 -17.91
C ARG A 474 -20.90 14.33 -17.80
N ILE A 475 -20.56 15.61 -17.66
CA ILE A 475 -19.16 16.03 -17.52
C ILE A 475 -18.54 15.53 -16.21
N VAL A 476 -19.27 15.55 -15.10
CA VAL A 476 -18.84 14.99 -13.81
C VAL A 476 -18.57 13.49 -13.94
N ASP A 477 -19.48 12.74 -14.58
CA ASP A 477 -19.31 11.31 -14.79
C ASP A 477 -18.05 10.98 -15.61
N VAL A 478 -17.81 11.73 -16.68
CA VAL A 478 -16.65 11.52 -17.55
C VAL A 478 -15.34 11.92 -16.83
N ALA A 479 -15.31 13.08 -16.17
CA ALA A 479 -14.13 13.55 -15.44
C ALA A 479 -13.72 12.56 -14.32
N TYR A 480 -14.70 12.01 -13.60
CA TYR A 480 -14.46 11.02 -12.56
C TYR A 480 -13.98 9.68 -13.13
N GLU A 481 -14.51 9.28 -14.29
CA GLU A 481 -14.01 8.10 -15.00
C GLU A 481 -12.56 8.28 -15.49
N VAL A 482 -12.20 9.49 -15.97
CA VAL A 482 -10.83 9.88 -16.32
C VAL A 482 -9.89 9.76 -15.12
N PHE A 483 -10.30 10.27 -13.94
CA PHE A 483 -9.53 10.16 -12.71
C PHE A 483 -9.32 8.70 -12.28
N ASP A 484 -10.39 7.91 -12.24
CA ASP A 484 -10.36 6.51 -11.80
C ASP A 484 -9.50 5.61 -12.70
N LYS A 485 -9.73 5.70 -14.01
CA LYS A 485 -9.04 4.87 -15.00
C LYS A 485 -7.67 5.44 -15.38
N GLN A 486 -7.46 6.72 -15.15
CA GLN A 486 -6.30 7.47 -15.66
C GLN A 486 -6.12 7.25 -17.18
N ASP A 487 -7.23 7.22 -17.92
CA ASP A 487 -7.26 6.95 -19.35
C ASP A 487 -7.44 8.27 -20.12
N ILE A 488 -6.37 8.68 -20.80
CA ILE A 488 -6.36 9.92 -21.61
C ILE A 488 -7.29 9.88 -22.82
N THR A 489 -7.74 8.70 -23.26
CA THR A 489 -8.67 8.61 -24.40
C THR A 489 -10.07 9.13 -24.07
N LEU A 490 -10.44 9.16 -22.78
CA LEU A 490 -11.72 9.68 -22.30
C LEU A 490 -11.76 11.22 -22.22
N ILE A 491 -10.59 11.86 -22.23
CA ILE A 491 -10.45 13.32 -22.06
C ILE A 491 -11.07 14.09 -23.23
N GLY A 492 -11.08 13.48 -24.43
CA GLY A 492 -11.67 14.08 -25.62
C GLY A 492 -13.16 14.43 -25.51
N ASP A 493 -13.88 13.90 -24.51
CA ASP A 493 -15.29 14.22 -24.24
C ASP A 493 -15.45 15.38 -23.21
N VAL A 494 -14.43 15.68 -22.39
CA VAL A 494 -14.58 16.63 -21.26
C VAL A 494 -14.61 18.07 -21.72
N GLU A 495 -13.64 18.49 -22.54
CA GLU A 495 -13.57 19.87 -23.04
C GLU A 495 -14.79 20.26 -23.92
N PRO A 496 -15.28 19.40 -24.87
CA PRO A 496 -16.51 19.70 -25.58
C PRO A 496 -17.74 19.80 -24.67
N LEU A 497 -17.82 19.01 -23.58
CA LEU A 497 -18.91 19.10 -22.61
C LEU A 497 -18.85 20.38 -21.77
N GLU A 498 -17.64 20.86 -21.41
CA GLU A 498 -17.46 22.13 -20.71
C GLU A 498 -17.97 23.30 -21.60
N GLU A 499 -17.59 23.32 -22.89
CA GLU A 499 -18.08 24.34 -23.83
C GLU A 499 -19.61 24.29 -23.96
N ILE A 500 -20.22 23.10 -24.01
CA ILE A 500 -21.70 22.94 -24.00
C ILE A 500 -22.33 23.55 -22.74
N VAL A 501 -21.75 23.29 -21.55
CA VAL A 501 -22.27 23.86 -20.30
C VAL A 501 -22.21 25.38 -20.34
N ASP A 502 -21.12 25.95 -20.84
CA ASP A 502 -20.91 27.37 -21.00
C ASP A 502 -21.93 27.99 -22.01
N GLU A 503 -22.12 27.38 -23.18
CA GLU A 503 -23.08 27.82 -24.17
C GLU A 503 -24.52 27.77 -23.63
N LEU A 504 -24.92 26.69 -22.99
CA LEU A 504 -26.22 26.53 -22.37
C LEU A 504 -26.48 27.59 -21.29
N SER A 505 -25.49 27.83 -20.41
CA SER A 505 -25.61 28.86 -19.38
C SER A 505 -25.79 30.25 -19.95
N LYS A 506 -25.04 30.63 -20.98
CA LYS A 506 -25.17 31.92 -21.68
C LYS A 506 -26.55 32.04 -22.30
N GLU A 507 -27.06 30.98 -22.93
CA GLU A 507 -28.40 31.00 -23.56
C GLU A 507 -29.53 31.05 -22.51
N LEU A 508 -29.42 30.34 -21.39
CA LEU A 508 -30.39 30.42 -20.29
C LEU A 508 -30.44 31.83 -19.69
N LYS A 509 -29.27 32.47 -19.47
CA LYS A 509 -29.21 33.87 -19.03
C LYS A 509 -29.92 34.80 -20.02
N ARG A 510 -29.69 34.64 -21.33
CA ARG A 510 -30.36 35.41 -22.39
C ARG A 510 -31.87 35.21 -22.39
N ARG A 511 -32.36 33.98 -22.33
CA ARG A 511 -33.80 33.64 -22.29
C ARG A 511 -34.46 34.22 -21.04
N HIS A 512 -33.79 34.18 -19.88
CA HIS A 512 -34.29 34.78 -18.64
C HIS A 512 -34.47 36.31 -18.77
N VAL A 513 -33.49 37.01 -19.35
CA VAL A 513 -33.63 38.46 -19.61
C VAL A 513 -34.84 38.78 -20.51
N ASN A 514 -35.12 37.94 -21.50
CA ASN A 514 -36.30 38.10 -22.33
C ASN A 514 -37.61 37.90 -21.54
N ARG A 515 -37.68 36.89 -20.67
CA ARG A 515 -38.83 36.65 -19.76
C ARG A 515 -39.01 37.79 -18.74
N LEU A 516 -37.93 38.42 -18.27
CA LEU A 516 -38.01 39.63 -17.45
C LEU A 516 -38.65 40.80 -18.22
N ARG A 517 -38.26 41.01 -19.49
CA ARG A 517 -38.79 42.08 -20.34
C ARG A 517 -40.26 41.87 -20.68
N SER A 518 -40.73 40.63 -20.83
CA SER A 518 -42.13 40.31 -21.06
C SER A 518 -42.98 40.30 -19.79
N GLY A 519 -42.36 40.46 -18.62
CA GLY A 519 -43.08 40.43 -17.33
C GLY A 519 -43.46 39.02 -16.85
N GLU A 520 -42.87 37.97 -17.45
CA GLU A 520 -43.11 36.56 -17.11
C GLU A 520 -42.21 36.07 -15.96
N CYS A 521 -41.27 36.89 -15.51
CA CYS A 521 -40.35 36.55 -14.46
C CYS A 521 -40.01 37.77 -13.57
N THR A 522 -39.50 37.52 -12.37
CA THR A 522 -39.11 38.56 -11.41
C THR A 522 -37.58 38.73 -11.35
N ILE A 523 -37.15 39.91 -10.90
CA ILE A 523 -35.70 40.20 -10.68
C ILE A 523 -35.13 39.24 -9.62
N GLU A 524 -35.87 38.90 -8.59
CA GLU A 524 -35.43 37.97 -7.55
C GLU A 524 -35.10 36.58 -8.11
N MET A 525 -35.96 36.06 -9.02
CA MET A 525 -35.68 34.81 -9.74
C MET A 525 -34.39 34.92 -10.58
N GLY A 526 -34.09 36.14 -11.09
CA GLY A 526 -32.87 36.37 -11.84
C GLY A 526 -31.61 36.19 -11.03
N PHE A 527 -31.58 36.64 -9.78
CA PHE A 527 -30.46 36.44 -8.89
C PHE A 527 -30.26 34.95 -8.59
N ILE A 528 -31.31 34.25 -8.18
CA ILE A 528 -31.23 32.81 -7.87
C ILE A 528 -30.80 32.01 -9.11
N LEU A 529 -31.34 32.31 -10.28
CA LEU A 529 -30.89 31.65 -11.51
C LEU A 529 -29.42 31.92 -11.81
N THR A 530 -28.95 33.15 -11.61
CA THR A 530 -27.58 33.51 -11.87
C THR A 530 -26.61 32.75 -10.95
N ASP A 531 -26.96 32.60 -9.68
CA ASP A 531 -26.16 31.84 -8.70
C ASP A 531 -26.11 30.34 -9.05
N LEU A 532 -27.27 29.77 -9.45
CA LEU A 532 -27.34 28.40 -9.94
C LEU A 532 -26.47 28.19 -11.19
N LEU A 533 -26.60 29.06 -12.20
CA LEU A 533 -25.84 28.95 -13.45
C LEU A 533 -24.32 29.09 -13.18
N THR A 534 -23.94 30.01 -12.30
CA THR A 534 -22.52 30.19 -11.91
C THR A 534 -21.99 28.93 -11.23
N SER A 535 -22.75 28.32 -10.32
CA SER A 535 -22.32 27.09 -9.66
C SER A 535 -22.18 25.92 -10.65
N LEU A 536 -23.09 25.81 -11.63
CA LEU A 536 -23.07 24.78 -12.68
C LEU A 536 -21.88 24.96 -13.64
N GLU A 537 -21.56 26.21 -14.06
CA GLU A 537 -20.37 26.55 -14.85
C GLU A 537 -19.09 26.15 -14.08
N ARG A 538 -18.98 26.55 -12.79
CA ARG A 538 -17.81 26.23 -11.97
C ARG A 538 -17.59 24.73 -11.77
N ILE A 539 -18.65 23.95 -11.65
CA ILE A 539 -18.52 22.47 -11.58
C ILE A 539 -17.89 21.94 -12.87
N ALA A 540 -18.29 22.45 -14.05
CA ALA A 540 -17.69 22.05 -15.31
C ALA A 540 -16.21 22.47 -15.42
N ASP A 541 -15.86 23.69 -14.97
CA ASP A 541 -14.46 24.15 -14.86
C ASP A 541 -13.59 23.18 -14.04
N HIS A 542 -14.10 22.74 -12.87
CA HIS A 542 -13.38 21.79 -12.00
C HIS A 542 -13.25 20.41 -12.64
N CYS A 543 -14.23 19.97 -13.41
CA CYS A 543 -14.14 18.71 -14.18
C CYS A 543 -13.07 18.79 -15.27
N SER A 544 -12.96 19.93 -15.99
CA SER A 544 -11.89 20.20 -16.95
C SER A 544 -10.53 20.17 -16.25
N ASN A 545 -10.36 20.83 -15.09
CA ASN A 545 -9.12 20.83 -14.32
C ASN A 545 -8.66 19.41 -13.96
N ILE A 546 -9.56 18.53 -13.52
CA ILE A 546 -9.26 17.12 -13.22
C ILE A 546 -8.68 16.43 -14.46
N SER A 547 -9.30 16.61 -15.63
CA SER A 547 -8.88 15.99 -16.89
C SER A 547 -7.52 16.48 -17.34
N VAL A 548 -7.29 17.78 -17.25
CA VAL A 548 -6.01 18.43 -17.58
C VAL A 548 -4.90 17.93 -16.67
N CYS A 549 -5.15 17.82 -15.37
CA CYS A 549 -4.18 17.29 -14.41
C CYS A 549 -3.74 15.86 -14.76
N VAL A 550 -4.70 14.98 -15.10
CA VAL A 550 -4.39 13.59 -15.49
C VAL A 550 -3.52 13.56 -16.75
N THR A 551 -3.80 14.40 -17.74
CA THR A 551 -3.01 14.52 -18.99
C THR A 551 -1.59 14.95 -18.69
N GLN A 552 -1.41 16.04 -17.96
CA GLN A 552 -0.11 16.61 -17.65
C GLN A 552 0.82 15.66 -16.94
N VAL A 553 0.31 15.00 -15.90
CA VAL A 553 1.11 14.04 -15.13
C VAL A 553 1.47 12.82 -15.98
N ARG A 554 0.58 12.37 -16.87
CA ARG A 554 0.84 11.22 -17.76
C ARG A 554 1.85 11.50 -18.85
N GLU A 555 1.80 12.69 -19.44
CA GLU A 555 2.66 13.11 -20.55
C GLU A 555 3.94 13.83 -20.09
N ASN A 556 4.13 14.00 -18.78
CA ASN A 556 5.23 14.80 -18.19
C ASN A 556 5.30 16.24 -18.75
N LEU A 557 4.15 16.83 -19.02
CA LEU A 557 4.03 18.20 -19.50
C LEU A 557 4.01 19.15 -18.30
N TYR A 558 4.95 20.11 -18.26
CA TYR A 558 5.09 21.05 -17.14
C TYR A 558 4.31 22.36 -17.33
N ASP A 559 3.63 22.54 -18.47
CA ASP A 559 2.94 23.79 -18.81
C ASP A 559 1.45 23.55 -19.11
N THR A 560 0.61 23.84 -18.11
CA THR A 560 -0.85 23.67 -18.12
C THR A 560 -1.55 24.51 -19.19
N HIS A 561 -1.11 25.76 -19.33
CA HIS A 561 -1.78 26.72 -20.21
C HIS A 561 -1.51 26.44 -21.68
N SER A 562 -0.31 25.96 -22.01
CA SER A 562 0.05 25.69 -23.41
C SER A 562 -0.71 24.51 -24.01
N HIS A 563 -1.06 23.50 -23.22
CA HIS A 563 -1.82 22.34 -23.72
C HIS A 563 -3.31 22.67 -23.90
N LEU A 564 -3.92 23.35 -22.94
CA LEU A 564 -5.29 23.87 -23.07
C LEU A 564 -5.42 24.89 -24.21
N GLU A 565 -4.44 25.79 -24.35
CA GLU A 565 -4.39 26.72 -25.47
C GLU A 565 -4.19 26.02 -26.81
N SER A 566 -3.42 24.93 -26.87
CA SER A 566 -3.27 24.14 -28.10
C SER A 566 -4.55 23.39 -28.47
N LEU A 567 -5.26 22.82 -27.50
CA LEU A 567 -6.56 22.18 -27.72
C LEU A 567 -7.65 23.20 -28.12
N LYS A 568 -7.62 24.42 -27.54
CA LYS A 568 -8.59 25.48 -27.88
C LYS A 568 -8.22 26.28 -29.13
N ASN A 569 -6.92 26.43 -29.45
CA ASN A 569 -6.45 27.23 -30.58
C ASN A 569 -6.19 26.42 -31.87
N GLU A 570 -5.94 25.13 -31.77
CA GLU A 570 -5.80 24.19 -32.89
C GLU A 570 -6.61 22.89 -32.61
N PRO A 571 -7.93 22.99 -32.38
CA PRO A 571 -8.75 21.81 -32.18
C PRO A 571 -8.73 20.96 -33.45
N ASP A 572 -8.60 19.65 -33.29
CA ASP A 572 -8.62 18.73 -34.39
C ASP A 572 -10.07 18.47 -34.90
N ASP A 573 -10.21 17.85 -36.06
CA ASP A 573 -11.52 17.51 -36.66
C ASP A 573 -12.38 16.66 -35.70
N ALA A 574 -11.77 15.90 -34.78
CA ALA A 574 -12.46 15.06 -33.81
C ALA A 574 -13.15 15.87 -32.72
N TYR A 575 -12.51 16.95 -32.22
CA TYR A 575 -13.10 17.87 -31.25
C TYR A 575 -14.34 18.54 -31.81
N PHE A 576 -14.26 19.15 -33.01
CA PHE A 576 -15.39 19.83 -33.63
C PHE A 576 -16.55 18.89 -33.92
N LYS A 577 -16.25 17.70 -34.42
CA LYS A 577 -17.27 16.68 -34.65
C LYS A 577 -17.97 16.30 -33.35
N ARG A 578 -17.21 16.13 -32.27
CA ARG A 578 -17.77 15.78 -30.96
C ARG A 578 -18.63 16.89 -30.39
N LEU A 579 -18.17 18.14 -30.54
CA LEU A 579 -18.93 19.32 -30.12
C LEU A 579 -20.27 19.41 -30.87
N GLU A 580 -20.29 19.21 -32.21
CA GLU A 580 -21.52 19.17 -33.01
C GLU A 580 -22.49 18.07 -32.53
N GLU A 581 -21.98 16.85 -32.27
CA GLU A 581 -22.80 15.76 -31.73
C GLU A 581 -23.44 16.13 -30.38
N LEU A 582 -22.71 16.78 -29.49
CA LEU A 582 -23.21 17.23 -28.19
C LEU A 582 -24.20 18.41 -28.31
N GLN A 583 -23.96 19.34 -29.24
CA GLN A 583 -24.92 20.43 -29.51
C GLN A 583 -26.28 19.89 -30.02
N GLU A 584 -26.27 18.80 -30.79
CA GLU A 584 -27.53 18.11 -31.21
C GLU A 584 -28.17 17.36 -30.02
N GLU A 585 -27.42 16.85 -29.09
CA GLU A 585 -27.91 16.12 -27.91
C GLU A 585 -28.55 17.06 -26.86
N TYR A 586 -27.89 18.20 -26.59
CA TYR A 586 -28.29 19.14 -25.52
C TYR A 586 -29.09 20.36 -26.05
N VAL A 587 -30.08 20.14 -26.90
CA VAL A 587 -30.94 21.20 -27.43
C VAL A 587 -31.90 21.69 -26.36
N LEU A 588 -31.96 23.02 -26.17
CA LEU A 588 -32.92 23.65 -25.26
C LEU A 588 -34.33 23.66 -25.88
N PRO A 589 -35.34 23.26 -25.11
CA PRO A 589 -36.72 23.18 -25.58
C PRO A 589 -37.35 24.55 -25.90
#